data_aafbaebab5359f7c56735d462c2a7eea
#
_entry.id   aafbaebab5359f7c56735d462c2a7eea
#
_cell.length_a   1.000
_cell.length_b   1.000
_cell.length_c   1.000
_cell.angle_alpha   90.00
_cell.angle_beta   90.00
_cell.angle_gamma   90.00
#
_symmetry.space_group_name_H-M   'P 1'
#
loop_
_entity.id
_entity.type
_entity.pdbx_description
1 polymer ?
#
loop_
_entity_poly.entity_id
_entity_poly.type
_entity_poly.pdbx_seq_one_letter_code
_entity_poly.pdbx_strand_id
1 'polypeptide(L)'
;MAHKILVVDDEADIVELLRYNLELDGHELFSAGSGVEALNQARKHLPDVILLDLMLPDMDGFSICEILRCQPSTANIPVIMLTAMAGEMPRLHGFEVGASDYCLKPIRTRDLRERVRSVIETCAAREAAVNAELVNAVSVDQRKS
;
A
#
# COMPACT_ATOMS: atom_id res chain seq x y z
N MET A 1 15.35 3.60 -7.25
CA MET A 1 15.58 2.77 -6.07
C MET A 1 14.57 1.65 -6.01
N ALA A 2 14.99 0.48 -5.60
CA ALA A 2 14.11 -0.66 -5.42
C ALA A 2 13.24 -0.48 -4.18
N HIS A 3 11.95 -0.70 -4.33
CA HIS A 3 11.00 -0.70 -3.22
C HIS A 3 10.37 -2.08 -3.06
N LYS A 4 9.87 -2.38 -1.88
CA LYS A 4 9.18 -3.63 -1.59
C LYS A 4 7.69 -3.43 -1.82
N ILE A 5 7.09 -4.31 -2.62
CA ILE A 5 5.66 -4.27 -2.92
C ILE A 5 5.03 -5.60 -2.53
N LEU A 6 3.97 -5.55 -1.74
CA LEU A 6 3.16 -6.72 -1.41
C LEU A 6 1.90 -6.72 -2.28
N VAL A 7 1.72 -7.77 -3.06
CA VAL A 7 0.52 -7.98 -3.89
C VAL A 7 -0.38 -8.98 -3.19
N VAL A 8 -1.60 -8.58 -2.89
CA VAL A 8 -2.60 -9.42 -2.22
C VAL A 8 -3.75 -9.70 -3.18
N ASP A 9 -3.76 -10.89 -3.75
CA ASP A 9 -4.77 -11.32 -4.71
C ASP A 9 -4.76 -12.85 -4.76
N ASP A 10 -5.92 -13.48 -4.81
CA ASP A 10 -6.04 -14.94 -4.92
C ASP A 10 -5.94 -15.46 -6.35
N GLU A 11 -5.97 -14.57 -7.35
CA GLU A 11 -5.83 -14.92 -8.76
C GLU A 11 -4.35 -14.93 -9.17
N ALA A 12 -3.80 -16.12 -9.41
CA ALA A 12 -2.39 -16.30 -9.76
C ALA A 12 -1.98 -15.51 -11.02
N ASP A 13 -2.85 -15.43 -12.01
CA ASP A 13 -2.58 -14.72 -13.26
C ASP A 13 -2.37 -13.22 -13.04
N ILE A 14 -3.15 -12.63 -12.15
CA ILE A 14 -3.01 -11.22 -11.79
C ILE A 14 -1.70 -10.98 -11.04
N VAL A 15 -1.37 -11.85 -10.09
CA VAL A 15 -0.12 -11.77 -9.35
C VAL A 15 1.08 -11.81 -10.30
N GLU A 16 1.08 -12.74 -11.26
CA GLU A 16 2.16 -12.86 -12.24
C GLU A 16 2.25 -11.63 -13.17
N LEU A 17 1.11 -11.12 -13.62
CA LEU A 17 1.07 -9.90 -14.44
C LEU A 17 1.68 -8.70 -13.69
N LEU A 18 1.30 -8.51 -12.44
CA LEU A 18 1.81 -7.43 -11.61
C LEU A 18 3.28 -7.62 -11.29
N ARG A 19 3.68 -8.86 -10.98
CA ARG A 19 5.10 -9.18 -10.74
C ARG A 19 5.97 -8.80 -11.92
N TYR A 20 5.59 -9.26 -13.11
CA TYR A 20 6.36 -8.97 -14.33
C TYR A 20 6.53 -7.46 -14.54
N ASN A 21 5.43 -6.72 -14.46
CA ASN A 21 5.45 -5.28 -14.73
C ASN A 21 6.19 -4.46 -13.67
N LEU A 22 6.01 -4.79 -12.40
CA LEU A 22 6.62 -4.04 -11.31
C LEU A 22 8.09 -4.40 -11.12
N GLU A 23 8.49 -5.63 -11.40
CA GLU A 23 9.90 -6.01 -11.41
C GLU A 23 10.68 -5.31 -12.52
N LEU A 24 10.04 -4.98 -13.65
CA LEU A 24 10.66 -4.14 -14.69
C LEU A 24 11.07 -2.76 -14.16
N ASP A 25 10.35 -2.23 -13.19
CA ASP A 25 10.69 -0.96 -12.53
C ASP A 25 11.70 -1.13 -11.39
N GLY A 26 12.22 -2.34 -11.19
CA GLY A 26 13.24 -2.63 -10.19
C GLY A 26 12.70 -2.92 -8.79
N HIS A 27 11.39 -3.11 -8.62
CA HIS A 27 10.80 -3.40 -7.32
C HIS A 27 10.94 -4.88 -6.94
N GLU A 28 11.02 -5.14 -5.64
CA GLU A 28 11.00 -6.49 -5.07
C GLU A 28 9.56 -6.82 -4.67
N LEU A 29 9.02 -7.94 -5.17
CA LEU A 29 7.63 -8.31 -4.92
C LEU A 29 7.50 -9.50 -3.97
N PHE A 30 6.54 -9.34 -3.07
CA PHE A 30 6.00 -10.38 -2.21
C PHE A 30 4.54 -10.57 -2.57
N SER A 31 4.00 -11.76 -2.39
CA SER A 31 2.60 -12.02 -2.70
C SER A 31 1.90 -12.78 -1.58
N ALA A 32 0.59 -12.58 -1.47
CA ALA A 32 -0.28 -13.27 -0.55
C ALA A 32 -1.62 -13.56 -1.23
N GLY A 33 -2.15 -14.75 -1.03
CA GLY A 33 -3.43 -15.16 -1.64
C GLY A 33 -4.62 -15.12 -0.68
N SER A 34 -4.41 -14.70 0.56
CA SER A 34 -5.45 -14.61 1.57
C SER A 34 -5.19 -13.44 2.52
N GLY A 35 -6.20 -13.06 3.29
CA GLY A 35 -6.08 -11.97 4.25
C GLY A 35 -5.12 -12.29 5.39
N VAL A 36 -5.16 -13.51 5.92
CA VAL A 36 -4.24 -13.94 6.97
C VAL A 36 -2.80 -13.89 6.49
N GLU A 37 -2.53 -14.43 5.30
CA GLU A 37 -1.21 -14.40 4.70
C GLU A 37 -0.75 -12.95 4.43
N ALA A 38 -1.66 -12.10 3.95
CA ALA A 38 -1.37 -10.68 3.70
C ALA A 38 -0.91 -9.96 4.97
N LEU A 39 -1.61 -10.15 6.07
CA LEU A 39 -1.24 -9.53 7.34
C LEU A 39 0.11 -10.04 7.85
N ASN A 40 0.37 -11.33 7.72
CA ASN A 40 1.65 -11.91 8.11
C ASN A 40 2.81 -11.38 7.25
N GLN A 41 2.62 -11.32 5.94
CA GLN A 41 3.63 -10.82 5.01
C GLN A 41 3.90 -9.33 5.21
N ALA A 42 2.86 -8.54 5.47
CA ALA A 42 3.00 -7.11 5.73
C ALA A 42 3.84 -6.84 6.99
N ARG A 43 3.60 -7.59 8.05
CA ARG A 43 4.38 -7.46 9.29
C ARG A 43 5.82 -7.91 9.13
N LYS A 44 6.03 -8.99 8.37
CA LYS A 44 7.36 -9.59 8.17
C LYS A 44 8.24 -8.73 7.29
N HIS A 45 7.72 -8.23 6.18
CA HIS A 45 8.52 -7.55 5.16
C HIS A 45 8.43 -6.03 5.22
N LEU A 46 7.41 -5.47 5.86
CA LEU A 46 7.17 -4.02 5.94
C LEU A 46 7.27 -3.35 4.56
N PRO A 47 6.39 -3.73 3.61
CA PRO A 47 6.48 -3.23 2.24
C PRO A 47 6.28 -1.72 2.17
N ASP A 48 6.77 -1.12 1.09
CA ASP A 48 6.59 0.30 0.81
C ASP A 48 5.20 0.63 0.29
N VAL A 49 4.55 -0.36 -0.33
CA VAL A 49 3.15 -0.24 -0.77
C VAL A 49 2.52 -1.63 -0.82
N ILE A 50 1.21 -1.68 -0.55
CA ILE A 50 0.40 -2.91 -0.63
C ILE A 50 -0.65 -2.72 -1.73
N LEU A 51 -0.68 -3.65 -2.68
CA LEU A 51 -1.73 -3.75 -3.70
C LEU A 51 -2.72 -4.79 -3.21
N LEU A 52 -3.95 -4.40 -2.93
CA LEU A 52 -4.90 -5.21 -2.17
C LEU A 52 -6.20 -5.40 -2.93
N ASP A 53 -6.54 -6.66 -3.25
CA ASP A 53 -7.88 -7.02 -3.73
C ASP A 53 -8.86 -7.02 -2.56
N LEU A 54 -10.06 -6.52 -2.81
CA LEU A 54 -11.13 -6.47 -1.79
C LEU A 54 -11.82 -7.81 -1.62
N MET A 55 -11.80 -8.67 -2.64
CA MET A 55 -12.55 -9.93 -2.65
C MET A 55 -11.61 -11.13 -2.48
N LEU A 56 -11.21 -11.39 -1.24
CA LEU A 56 -10.38 -12.53 -0.88
C LEU A 56 -11.26 -13.66 -0.27
N PRO A 57 -10.76 -14.92 -0.27
CA PRO A 57 -11.57 -16.04 0.20
C PRO A 57 -11.88 -16.03 1.70
N ASP A 58 -11.02 -15.45 2.53
CA ASP A 58 -11.13 -15.50 4.00
C ASP A 58 -11.51 -14.18 4.65
N MET A 59 -11.17 -13.05 4.03
CA MET A 59 -11.43 -11.72 4.58
C MET A 59 -11.72 -10.74 3.45
N ASP A 60 -12.53 -9.71 3.72
CA ASP A 60 -12.64 -8.61 2.78
C ASP A 60 -11.46 -7.63 2.94
N GLY A 61 -11.11 -6.95 1.84
CA GLY A 61 -9.96 -6.07 1.83
C GLY A 61 -10.13 -4.81 2.69
N PHE A 62 -11.36 -4.35 2.91
CA PHE A 62 -11.61 -3.22 3.81
C PHE A 62 -11.19 -3.56 5.23
N SER A 63 -11.55 -4.75 5.72
CA SER A 63 -11.15 -5.24 7.04
C SER A 63 -9.65 -5.39 7.17
N ILE A 64 -8.98 -5.89 6.14
CA ILE A 64 -7.52 -6.00 6.11
C ILE A 64 -6.88 -4.61 6.27
N CYS A 65 -7.37 -3.64 5.52
CA CYS A 65 -6.86 -2.26 5.60
C CYS A 65 -7.05 -1.66 6.99
N GLU A 66 -8.22 -1.86 7.60
CA GLU A 66 -8.48 -1.42 8.97
C GLU A 66 -7.50 -2.03 9.97
N ILE A 67 -7.25 -3.34 9.88
CA ILE A 67 -6.30 -4.03 10.75
C ILE A 67 -4.90 -3.46 10.57
N LEU A 68 -4.45 -3.25 9.33
CA LEU A 68 -3.14 -2.66 9.07
C LEU A 68 -3.00 -1.27 9.70
N ARG A 69 -4.04 -0.46 9.64
CA ARG A 69 -4.05 0.89 10.22
C ARG A 69 -4.02 0.89 11.75
N CYS A 70 -4.51 -0.18 12.38
CA CYS A 70 -4.53 -0.30 13.84
C CYS A 70 -3.21 -0.79 14.44
N GLN A 71 -2.28 -1.28 13.63
CA GLN A 71 -0.99 -1.80 14.10
C GLN A 71 0.11 -0.78 13.84
N PRO A 72 0.92 -0.40 14.86
CA PRO A 72 1.96 0.63 14.68
C PRO A 72 2.94 0.35 13.55
N SER A 73 3.35 -0.92 13.37
CA SER A 73 4.34 -1.28 12.35
C SER A 73 3.82 -1.14 10.92
N THR A 74 2.50 -1.22 10.71
CA THR A 74 1.88 -1.21 9.38
C THR A 74 0.96 -0.01 9.15
N ALA A 75 0.74 0.82 10.17
CA ALA A 75 -0.26 1.89 10.15
C ALA A 75 -0.04 2.91 9.03
N ASN A 76 1.19 3.13 8.61
CA ASN A 76 1.53 4.13 7.61
C ASN A 76 1.88 3.55 6.23
N ILE A 77 1.78 2.23 6.06
CA ILE A 77 2.04 1.62 4.76
C ILE A 77 0.90 1.97 3.80
N PRO A 78 1.19 2.61 2.66
CA PRO A 78 0.15 2.97 1.72
C PRO A 78 -0.48 1.73 1.08
N VAL A 79 -1.79 1.77 0.88
CA VAL A 79 -2.57 0.69 0.28
C VAL A 79 -3.26 1.20 -0.97
N ILE A 80 -3.04 0.51 -2.08
CA ILE A 80 -3.78 0.72 -3.32
C ILE A 80 -4.75 -0.45 -3.46
N MET A 81 -6.05 -0.17 -3.46
CA MET A 81 -7.06 -1.20 -3.65
C MET A 81 -7.24 -1.51 -5.13
N LEU A 82 -7.18 -2.79 -5.49
CA LEU A 82 -7.38 -3.30 -6.85
C LEU A 82 -8.56 -4.26 -6.85
N THR A 83 -9.66 -3.88 -7.49
CA THR A 83 -10.88 -4.68 -7.37
C THR A 83 -11.80 -4.50 -8.57
N ALA A 84 -12.66 -5.51 -8.78
CA ALA A 84 -13.77 -5.42 -9.73
C ALA A 84 -14.97 -4.63 -9.16
N MET A 85 -14.95 -4.27 -7.87
CA MET A 85 -16.06 -3.54 -7.23
C MET A 85 -16.12 -2.10 -7.72
N ALA A 86 -16.98 -1.86 -8.70
CA ALA A 86 -17.24 -0.53 -9.25
C ALA A 86 -18.27 0.23 -8.40
N GLY A 87 -18.25 1.55 -8.54
CA GLY A 87 -19.21 2.41 -7.89
C GLY A 87 -18.57 3.32 -6.85
N GLU A 88 -19.31 4.37 -6.53
CA GLU A 88 -18.80 5.41 -5.63
C GLU A 88 -18.75 4.96 -4.17
N MET A 89 -19.74 4.17 -3.73
CA MET A 89 -19.81 3.74 -2.35
C MET A 89 -18.63 2.85 -1.92
N PRO A 90 -18.25 1.80 -2.68
CA PRO A 90 -17.05 1.02 -2.34
C PRO A 90 -15.78 1.87 -2.36
N ARG A 91 -15.66 2.76 -3.32
CA ARG A 91 -14.51 3.66 -3.43
C ARG A 91 -14.39 4.58 -2.22
N LEU A 92 -15.48 5.21 -1.81
CA LEU A 92 -15.51 6.07 -0.62
C LEU A 92 -15.16 5.27 0.65
N HIS A 93 -15.73 4.08 0.78
CA HIS A 93 -15.43 3.21 1.92
C HIS A 93 -13.93 2.84 1.96
N GLY A 94 -13.33 2.56 0.80
CA GLY A 94 -11.89 2.31 0.70
C GLY A 94 -11.06 3.46 1.26
N PHE A 95 -11.39 4.69 0.89
CA PHE A 95 -10.68 5.86 1.43
C PHE A 95 -10.96 6.08 2.91
N GLU A 96 -12.18 5.83 3.38
CA GLU A 96 -12.53 5.93 4.80
C GLU A 96 -11.70 4.98 5.68
N VAL A 97 -11.46 3.76 5.22
CA VAL A 97 -10.63 2.78 5.96
C VAL A 97 -9.13 3.01 5.78
N GLY A 98 -8.74 4.02 5.01
CA GLY A 98 -7.36 4.46 4.92
C GLY A 98 -6.60 4.04 3.66
N ALA A 99 -7.28 3.68 2.57
CA ALA A 99 -6.61 3.43 1.29
C ALA A 99 -6.02 4.73 0.73
N SER A 100 -4.89 4.60 0.06
CA SER A 100 -4.23 5.71 -0.63
C SER A 100 -4.75 5.90 -2.04
N ASP A 101 -5.22 4.83 -2.68
CA ASP A 101 -5.78 4.86 -4.02
C ASP A 101 -6.74 3.69 -4.23
N TYR A 102 -7.57 3.76 -5.27
CA TYR A 102 -8.58 2.76 -5.59
C TYR A 102 -8.62 2.56 -7.10
N CYS A 103 -8.27 1.36 -7.58
CA CYS A 103 -8.19 1.04 -9.01
C CYS A 103 -9.14 -0.10 -9.36
N LEU A 104 -9.84 0.06 -10.46
CA LEU A 104 -10.77 -0.96 -10.96
C LEU A 104 -10.06 -1.97 -11.87
N LYS A 105 -10.43 -3.24 -11.75
CA LYS A 105 -10.08 -4.27 -12.72
C LYS A 105 -11.00 -4.14 -13.96
N PRO A 106 -10.54 -4.39 -15.19
CA PRO A 106 -9.22 -4.90 -15.56
C PRO A 106 -8.12 -3.85 -15.41
N ILE A 107 -6.97 -4.31 -14.92
CA ILE A 107 -5.86 -3.42 -14.58
C ILE A 107 -5.08 -3.03 -15.83
N ARG A 108 -4.89 -1.72 -16.02
CA ARG A 108 -3.97 -1.19 -17.02
C ARG A 108 -2.60 -1.07 -16.36
N THR A 109 -1.66 -1.90 -16.80
CA THR A 109 -0.36 -2.01 -16.14
C THR A 109 0.43 -0.71 -16.12
N ARG A 110 0.35 0.07 -17.20
CA ARG A 110 1.00 1.39 -17.27
C ARG A 110 0.43 2.35 -16.22
N ASP A 111 -0.88 2.40 -16.10
CA ASP A 111 -1.57 3.25 -15.12
C ASP A 111 -1.21 2.82 -13.70
N LEU A 112 -1.20 1.53 -13.43
CA LEU A 112 -0.83 0.99 -12.12
C LEU A 112 0.62 1.32 -11.76
N ARG A 113 1.55 1.17 -12.68
CA ARG A 113 2.96 1.51 -12.45
C ARG A 113 3.13 2.98 -12.07
N GLU A 114 2.41 3.87 -12.74
CA GLU A 114 2.40 5.30 -12.42
C GLU A 114 1.80 5.59 -11.04
N ARG A 115 0.71 4.91 -10.68
CA ARG A 115 0.07 5.06 -9.36
C ARG A 115 0.96 4.56 -8.24
N VAL A 116 1.61 3.43 -8.43
CA VAL A 116 2.59 2.89 -7.46
C VAL A 116 3.72 3.90 -7.22
N ARG A 117 4.29 4.42 -8.30
CA ARG A 117 5.35 5.43 -8.20
C ARG A 117 4.88 6.67 -7.47
N SER A 118 3.71 7.19 -7.82
CA SER A 118 3.13 8.38 -7.20
C SER A 118 2.90 8.19 -5.71
N VAL A 119 2.36 7.04 -5.30
CA VAL A 119 2.10 6.74 -3.89
C VAL A 119 3.40 6.65 -3.10
N ILE A 120 4.42 5.96 -3.63
CA ILE A 120 5.73 5.85 -2.99
C ILE A 120 6.38 7.23 -2.84
N GLU A 121 6.38 8.04 -3.88
CA GLU A 121 6.95 9.39 -3.87
C GLU A 121 6.23 10.29 -2.86
N THR A 122 4.91 10.23 -2.79
CA THR A 122 4.11 11.02 -1.85
C THR A 122 4.43 10.63 -0.41
N CYS A 123 4.56 9.34 -0.11
CA CYS A 123 4.93 8.87 1.22
C CYS A 123 6.35 9.31 1.61
N ALA A 124 7.31 9.20 0.70
CA ALA A 124 8.68 9.65 0.93
C ALA A 124 8.74 11.17 1.21
N ALA A 125 7.96 11.96 0.46
CA ALA A 125 7.88 13.41 0.68
C ALA A 125 7.27 13.75 2.05
N ARG A 126 6.23 13.03 2.47
CA ARG A 126 5.62 13.23 3.80
C ARG A 126 6.58 12.87 4.92
N GLU A 127 7.29 11.77 4.81
CA GLU A 127 8.30 11.35 5.80
C GLU A 127 9.42 12.40 5.91
N ALA A 128 9.91 12.89 4.79
CA ALA A 128 10.93 13.94 4.77
C ALA A 128 10.44 15.22 5.42
N ALA A 129 9.20 15.64 5.17
CA ALA A 129 8.61 16.82 5.79
C ALA A 129 8.46 16.66 7.31
N VAL A 130 7.97 15.51 7.77
CA VAL A 130 7.84 15.22 9.21
C VAL A 130 9.21 15.22 9.88
N ASN A 131 10.20 14.57 9.28
CA ASN A 131 11.56 14.55 9.83
C ASN A 131 12.19 15.95 9.90
N ALA A 132 11.95 16.79 8.90
CA ALA A 132 12.43 18.18 8.90
C ALA A 132 11.78 18.98 10.02
N GLU A 133 10.48 18.82 10.25
CA GLU A 133 9.78 19.49 11.36
C GLU A 133 10.28 19.02 12.72
N LEU A 134 10.54 17.73 12.89
CA LEU A 134 11.08 17.18 14.13
C LEU A 134 12.49 17.72 14.41
N VAL A 135 13.35 17.79 13.41
CA VAL A 135 14.70 18.36 13.54
C VAL A 135 14.61 19.82 13.94
N ASN A 136 13.75 20.61 13.33
CA ASN A 136 13.56 22.01 13.67
C ASN A 136 13.03 22.18 15.09
N ALA A 137 12.09 21.36 15.53
CA ALA A 137 11.56 21.40 16.90
C ALA A 137 12.64 21.10 17.93
N VAL A 138 13.46 20.09 17.70
CA VAL A 138 14.58 19.74 18.58
C VAL A 138 15.60 20.87 18.64
N SER A 139 15.92 21.49 17.52
CA SER A 139 16.86 22.63 17.47
C SER A 139 16.35 23.84 18.26
N VAL A 140 15.04 24.12 18.19
CA VAL A 140 14.42 25.21 18.96
C VAL A 140 14.48 24.94 20.46
N ASP A 141 14.19 23.71 20.91
CA ASP A 141 14.27 23.33 22.31
C ASP A 141 15.69 23.44 22.85
N GLN A 142 16.69 23.04 22.09
CA GLN A 142 18.10 23.20 22.48
C GLN A 142 18.52 24.66 22.61
N ARG A 143 17.94 25.57 21.85
CA ARG A 143 18.25 27.00 21.92
C ARG A 143 17.66 27.67 23.16
N LYS A 144 16.60 27.12 23.74
CA LYS A 144 15.95 27.64 24.94
C LYS A 144 16.62 27.25 26.24
N SER A 145 17.46 26.25 26.17
CA SER A 145 18.24 25.82 27.34
C SER A 145 19.61 26.50 27.37
#